data_9c6ce1a96331ac6ea6bdff008328b5a0
#
_entry.id   9c6ce1a96331ac6ea6bdff008328b5a0
#
_cell.length_a   1.000
_cell.length_b   1.000
_cell.length_c   1.000
_cell.angle_alpha   90.00
_cell.angle_beta   90.00
_cell.angle_gamma   90.00
#
_symmetry.space_group_name_H-M   'P 1'
#
loop_
_entity.id
_entity.type
_entity.pdbx_description
1 polymer ?
#
loop_
_entity_poly.entity_id
_entity_poly.type
_entity_poly.pdbx_seq_one_letter_code
_entity_poly.pdbx_strand_id
1 'polypeptide(L)'
;MKTVLLLAIPVLAGIFLSPLAVFPAGAHDWRGNYSTGRFGDEFEACCGYRDCRTAEELGYPRMIRDADGGYKVKIGKYWIHYDFPAVHPSEDSKTWICYMETGVDPEPLCLFLPPGII
;
A
#
# COMPACT_ATOMS: atom_id res chain seq x y z
N MET A 1 46.43 -46.13 -7.76
CA MET A 1 46.09 -45.74 -7.67
C MET A 1 45.31 -44.85 -7.66
N LYS A 2 44.93 -44.70 -7.74
CA LYS A 2 44.32 -44.03 -7.60
C LYS A 2 43.53 -43.15 -7.56
N THR A 3 43.01 -42.82 -7.55
CA THR A 3 42.40 -42.15 -7.46
C THR A 3 41.60 -41.27 -7.40
N VAL A 4 41.22 -41.03 -7.33
CA VAL A 4 40.49 -40.33 -7.22
C VAL A 4 39.75 -39.42 -7.18
N LEU A 5 39.23 -39.15 -7.14
CA LEU A 5 38.60 -38.42 -7.04
C LEU A 5 37.83 -37.58 -7.06
N LEU A 6 37.38 -37.38 -7.04
CA LEU A 6 36.72 -36.73 -7.03
C LEU A 6 35.95 -35.93 -6.94
N LEU A 7 35.53 -35.74 -6.89
CA LEU A 7 34.84 -35.22 -6.78
C LEU A 7 34.16 -34.28 -6.65
N ALA A 8 33.74 -34.04 -6.64
CA ALA A 8 33.17 -33.32 -6.45
C ALA A 8 32.43 -32.42 -6.53
N ILE A 9 32.14 -32.10 -6.34
CA ILE A 9 31.51 -31.38 -6.30
C ILE A 9 30.53 -30.60 -6.57
N PRO A 10 30.01 -30.43 -6.65
CA PRO A 10 29.02 -29.96 -7.02
C PRO A 10 28.26 -29.09 -6.39
N VAL A 11 27.87 -29.14 -6.14
CA VAL A 11 27.23 -28.49 -5.44
C VAL A 11 26.79 -27.27 -5.60
N LEU A 12 26.80 -26.79 -5.48
CA LEU A 12 26.52 -25.66 -5.59
C LEU A 12 25.38 -25.21 -5.99
N ALA A 13 25.00 -25.64 -6.44
CA ALA A 13 24.02 -25.29 -7.04
C ALA A 13 23.01 -24.62 -6.37
N GLY A 14 22.32 -24.93 -5.89
CA GLY A 14 21.21 -24.43 -5.38
C GLY A 14 21.14 -23.14 -4.98
N ILE A 15 21.88 -22.78 -4.74
CA ILE A 15 21.86 -21.61 -4.32
C ILE A 15 21.12 -20.61 -4.84
N PHE A 16 21.22 -20.42 -5.70
CA PHE A 16 20.69 -19.33 -6.16
C PHE A 16 19.38 -19.09 -6.06
N LEU A 17 18.79 -19.76 -6.06
CA LEU A 17 17.56 -19.58 -6.17
C LEU A 17 16.98 -18.68 -5.29
N SER A 18 17.07 -18.83 -4.32
CA SER A 18 16.39 -18.11 -3.44
C SER A 18 16.14 -16.72 -3.68
N PRO A 19 16.92 -16.13 -3.93
CA PRO A 19 16.81 -14.78 -3.97
C PRO A 19 15.65 -14.20 -4.49
N LEU A 20 15.34 -14.57 -5.28
CA LEU A 20 14.43 -13.97 -5.88
C LEU A 20 13.29 -13.67 -5.24
N ALA A 21 12.95 -14.20 -4.66
CA ALA A 21 11.73 -14.06 -4.22
C ALA A 21 11.41 -12.87 -3.56
N VAL A 22 12.11 -12.37 -3.19
CA VAL A 22 11.85 -11.34 -2.52
C VAL A 22 11.50 -10.16 -3.01
N PHE A 23 10.62 -9.85 -3.23
CA PHE A 23 10.32 -8.68 -3.67
C PHE A 23 9.48 -7.97 -2.87
N PRO A 24 9.57 -6.90 -2.72
CA PRO A 24 8.83 -6.00 -2.02
C PRO A 24 7.65 -5.82 -2.66
N ALA A 25 6.91 -6.57 -2.51
CA ALA A 25 5.81 -6.42 -3.17
C ALA A 25 5.00 -5.30 -2.71
N GLY A 26 5.10 -4.88 -1.57
CA GLY A 26 4.19 -3.89 -1.14
C GLY A 26 4.05 -2.74 -2.06
N ALA A 27 5.10 -2.36 -2.66
CA ALA A 27 5.04 -1.19 -3.49
C ALA A 27 4.30 -1.45 -4.76
N HIS A 28 4.00 -2.67 -5.06
CA HIS A 28 3.39 -2.98 -6.32
C HIS A 28 2.11 -3.76 -6.18
N ASP A 29 1.46 -3.68 -5.04
CA ASP A 29 0.22 -4.38 -4.94
C ASP A 29 -0.87 -3.53 -5.61
N TRP A 30 -2.09 -4.00 -5.56
CA TRP A 30 -3.17 -3.36 -6.28
C TRP A 30 -3.37 -1.88 -5.92
N ARG A 31 -3.01 -1.49 -4.73
CA ARG A 31 -3.20 -0.11 -4.32
C ARG A 31 -2.34 0.84 -5.14
N GLY A 32 -1.20 0.38 -5.60
CA GLY A 32 -0.34 1.20 -6.41
C GLY A 32 -0.88 1.45 -7.82
N ASN A 33 -1.94 0.75 -8.20
CA ASN A 33 -2.54 0.98 -9.51
C ASN A 33 -3.53 2.13 -9.51
N TYR A 34 -3.80 2.72 -8.35
CA TYR A 34 -4.73 3.83 -8.25
C TYR A 34 -3.97 5.11 -7.96
N SER A 35 -4.52 6.21 -8.39
CA SER A 35 -3.86 7.51 -8.28
C SER A 35 -4.47 8.36 -7.19
N THR A 36 -3.65 9.21 -6.60
CA THR A 36 -4.15 10.16 -5.62
C THR A 36 -5.03 11.21 -6.27
N GLY A 37 -4.88 11.43 -7.55
CA GLY A 37 -5.65 12.45 -8.25
C GLY A 37 -5.23 13.88 -7.98
N ARG A 38 -4.22 14.09 -7.15
CA ARG A 38 -3.90 15.46 -6.75
C ARG A 38 -3.08 16.23 -7.78
N PHE A 39 -2.53 15.53 -8.74
CA PHE A 39 -1.78 16.22 -9.81
C PHE A 39 -2.52 16.16 -11.14
N GLY A 40 -3.83 16.08 -11.09
CA GLY A 40 -4.61 16.10 -12.32
C GLY A 40 -4.34 14.89 -13.17
N ASP A 41 -3.88 15.12 -14.40
CA ASP A 41 -3.64 14.04 -15.32
C ASP A 41 -2.37 13.26 -15.02
N GLU A 42 -1.52 13.77 -14.16
CA GLU A 42 -0.32 13.07 -13.85
C GLU A 42 -0.59 12.00 -12.80
N PHE A 43 -0.17 10.80 -13.09
CA PHE A 43 -0.40 9.70 -12.18
C PHE A 43 0.55 9.77 -10.98
N GLU A 44 -0.02 9.72 -9.80
CA GLU A 44 0.77 9.56 -8.59
C GLU A 44 0.17 8.37 -7.85
N ALA A 45 0.92 7.32 -7.64
CA ALA A 45 0.40 6.11 -7.00
C ALA A 45 -0.08 6.41 -5.59
N CYS A 46 -1.15 5.75 -5.20
CA CYS A 46 -1.74 5.94 -3.89
C CYS A 46 -0.78 5.60 -2.77
N CYS A 47 0.04 4.60 -2.95
CA CYS A 47 0.96 4.30 -1.88
C CYS A 47 1.68 3.02 -2.10
N GLY A 48 2.71 2.83 -1.29
CA GLY A 48 3.26 1.54 -1.09
C GLY A 48 2.70 1.00 0.19
N TYR A 49 3.14 -0.13 0.62
CA TYR A 49 2.53 -0.74 1.78
C TYR A 49 2.84 0.02 3.05
N ARG A 50 3.83 0.87 3.04
CA ARG A 50 4.13 1.59 4.26
C ARG A 50 3.21 2.75 4.51
N ASP A 51 2.61 3.26 3.49
CA ASP A 51 1.78 4.44 3.62
C ASP A 51 0.32 4.12 3.81
N CYS A 52 -0.06 2.88 3.77
CA CYS A 52 -1.46 2.49 3.90
C CYS A 52 -1.66 1.58 5.10
N ARG A 53 -2.72 1.84 5.86
CA ARG A 53 -3.08 0.99 6.98
C ARG A 53 -4.57 0.70 6.90
N THR A 54 -4.96 -0.44 7.41
CA THR A 54 -6.38 -0.75 7.44
C THR A 54 -7.06 0.03 8.55
N ALA A 55 -8.34 0.23 8.40
CA ALA A 55 -9.11 0.87 9.46
C ALA A 55 -8.97 0.10 10.76
N GLU A 56 -8.89 -1.23 10.67
CA GLU A 56 -8.72 -2.03 11.86
C GLU A 56 -7.41 -1.72 12.56
N GLU A 57 -6.33 -1.63 11.81
CA GLU A 57 -5.03 -1.31 12.39
C GLU A 57 -5.03 0.05 13.05
N LEU A 58 -5.85 0.97 12.57
CA LEU A 58 -5.92 2.31 13.13
C LEU A 58 -7.00 2.44 14.20
N GLY A 59 -7.65 1.34 14.58
CA GLY A 59 -8.65 1.41 15.63
C GLY A 59 -9.98 1.95 15.17
N TYR A 60 -10.31 1.80 13.91
CA TYR A 60 -11.59 2.23 13.35
C TYR A 60 -11.80 3.72 13.53
N PRO A 61 -10.99 4.53 12.88
CA PRO A 61 -11.10 5.98 13.04
C PRO A 61 -12.44 6.50 12.53
N ARG A 62 -12.82 7.64 13.03
CA ARG A 62 -14.06 8.27 12.59
C ARG A 62 -13.89 8.73 11.15
N MET A 63 -14.91 8.48 10.36
CA MET A 63 -14.92 8.87 8.96
C MET A 63 -16.24 9.57 8.67
N ILE A 64 -16.17 10.69 7.99
CA ILE A 64 -17.35 11.46 7.65
C ILE A 64 -17.34 11.68 6.15
N ARG A 65 -18.45 11.32 5.52
CA ARG A 65 -18.57 11.52 4.07
C ARG A 65 -19.02 12.95 3.79
N ASP A 66 -18.34 13.56 2.84
CA ASP A 66 -18.71 14.90 2.41
C ASP A 66 -19.74 14.83 1.29
N ALA A 67 -20.44 15.92 1.08
CA ALA A 67 -21.48 15.96 0.06
C ALA A 67 -20.92 15.78 -1.34
N ASP A 68 -19.65 16.10 -1.55
CA ASP A 68 -19.05 16.00 -2.88
C ASP A 68 -18.45 14.62 -3.14
N GLY A 69 -18.63 13.67 -2.25
CA GLY A 69 -18.12 12.34 -2.46
C GLY A 69 -16.76 12.09 -1.83
N GLY A 70 -16.18 13.09 -1.23
CA GLY A 70 -14.93 12.91 -0.49
C GLY A 70 -15.20 12.46 0.92
N TYR A 71 -14.16 12.32 1.70
CA TYR A 71 -14.26 11.88 3.07
C TYR A 71 -13.26 12.59 3.95
N LYS A 72 -13.61 12.75 5.21
CA LYS A 72 -12.68 13.19 6.23
C LYS A 72 -12.47 12.04 7.19
N VAL A 73 -11.23 11.78 7.52
CA VAL A 73 -10.85 10.68 8.41
C VAL A 73 -10.04 11.25 9.56
N LYS A 74 -10.40 10.89 10.78
CA LYS A 74 -9.70 11.44 11.93
C LYS A 74 -8.52 10.55 12.29
N ILE A 75 -7.31 11.08 12.16
CA ILE A 75 -6.10 10.38 12.52
C ILE A 75 -5.43 11.17 13.66
N GLY A 76 -5.45 10.57 14.84
CA GLY A 76 -4.96 11.27 16.00
C GLY A 76 -5.81 12.51 16.25
N LYS A 77 -5.18 13.65 16.28
CA LYS A 77 -5.93 14.89 16.47
C LYS A 77 -6.24 15.60 15.16
N TYR A 78 -5.87 14.99 14.04
CA TYR A 78 -6.04 15.64 12.76
C TYR A 78 -7.20 15.04 11.98
N TRP A 79 -7.89 15.89 11.21
CA TRP A 79 -8.86 15.43 10.23
C TRP A 79 -8.19 15.49 8.88
N ILE A 80 -8.03 14.34 8.23
CA ILE A 80 -7.43 14.26 6.92
C ILE A 80 -8.55 14.25 5.90
N HIS A 81 -8.44 15.07 4.88
CA HIS A 81 -9.50 15.18 3.89
C HIS A 81 -9.08 14.49 2.59
N TYR A 82 -9.88 13.54 2.16
CA TYR A 82 -9.68 12.85 0.90
C TYR A 82 -10.70 13.36 -0.10
N ASP A 83 -10.23 14.01 -1.16
CA ASP A 83 -11.12 14.47 -2.21
C ASP A 83 -11.63 13.29 -2.99
N PHE A 84 -12.76 13.46 -3.66
CA PHE A 84 -13.37 12.36 -4.38
C PHE A 84 -12.41 11.61 -5.30
N PRO A 85 -11.54 12.26 -6.07
CA PRO A 85 -10.62 11.53 -6.94
C PRO A 85 -9.65 10.62 -6.19
N ALA A 86 -9.45 10.83 -4.91
CA ALA A 86 -8.57 9.98 -4.12
C ALA A 86 -9.31 8.85 -3.41
N VAL A 87 -10.61 8.74 -3.62
CA VAL A 87 -11.43 7.69 -3.00
C VAL A 87 -11.65 6.61 -4.03
N HIS A 88 -11.25 5.39 -3.72
CA HIS A 88 -11.28 4.29 -4.67
C HIS A 88 -11.92 3.06 -4.05
N PRO A 89 -12.38 2.12 -4.87
CA PRO A 89 -12.92 0.88 -4.33
C PRO A 89 -11.78 -0.02 -3.85
N SER A 90 -12.01 -0.68 -2.75
CA SER A 90 -11.03 -1.62 -2.22
C SER A 90 -11.18 -2.95 -2.95
N GLU A 91 -10.06 -3.56 -3.28
CA GLU A 91 -10.10 -4.85 -3.97
C GLU A 91 -10.05 -6.03 -3.02
N ASP A 92 -9.86 -5.81 -1.74
CA ASP A 92 -9.81 -6.90 -0.78
C ASP A 92 -10.86 -6.76 0.32
N SER A 93 -11.83 -5.90 0.11
CA SER A 93 -12.96 -5.71 1.04
C SER A 93 -12.58 -5.05 2.35
N LYS A 94 -11.37 -4.56 2.46
CA LYS A 94 -10.96 -3.84 3.67
C LYS A 94 -10.93 -2.36 3.38
N THR A 95 -11.06 -1.57 4.43
CA THR A 95 -10.89 -0.13 4.31
C THR A 95 -9.41 0.16 4.50
N TRP A 96 -8.80 0.82 3.53
CA TRP A 96 -7.40 1.21 3.62
C TRP A 96 -7.30 2.72 3.64
N ILE A 97 -6.53 3.22 4.59
CA ILE A 97 -6.36 4.66 4.77
C ILE A 97 -4.89 4.95 4.52
N CYS A 98 -4.62 5.67 3.44
CA CYS A 98 -3.26 5.92 3.00
C CYS A 98 -2.90 7.37 3.22
N TYR A 99 -1.85 7.63 3.96
CA TYR A 99 -1.40 8.98 4.22
C TYR A 99 0.09 8.95 4.55
N MET A 100 0.76 10.07 4.34
CA MET A 100 2.16 10.20 4.70
C MET A 100 2.28 11.01 5.96
N GLU A 101 3.18 10.57 6.83
CA GLU A 101 3.47 11.35 8.03
C GLU A 101 4.65 12.22 7.71
N THR A 102 4.42 13.51 7.60
CA THR A 102 5.46 14.41 7.16
C THR A 102 6.11 15.17 8.29
N GLY A 103 5.78 14.81 9.51
CA GLY A 103 6.35 15.51 10.64
C GLY A 103 5.50 16.64 11.16
N VAL A 104 4.55 17.09 10.39
CA VAL A 104 3.64 18.13 10.82
C VAL A 104 2.27 17.52 10.76
N ASP A 105 1.51 17.78 9.73
CA ASP A 105 0.22 17.19 9.58
C ASP A 105 0.32 15.98 8.68
N PRO A 106 -0.46 14.95 8.91
CA PRO A 106 -0.50 13.83 7.98
C PRO A 106 -1.00 14.31 6.62
N GLU A 107 -0.38 13.83 5.56
CA GLU A 107 -0.78 14.24 4.23
C GLU A 107 -1.56 13.13 3.56
N PRO A 108 -2.77 13.40 3.10
CA PRO A 108 -3.60 12.33 2.52
C PRO A 108 -3.06 11.86 1.18
N LEU A 109 -3.16 10.57 0.96
CA LEU A 109 -2.84 10.00 -0.34
C LEU A 109 -4.11 9.43 -0.96
N CYS A 110 -4.64 8.34 -0.44
CA CYS A 110 -5.84 7.72 -0.98
C CYS A 110 -6.63 7.05 0.11
N LEU A 111 -7.92 6.85 -0.16
CA LEU A 111 -8.80 6.14 0.72
C LEU A 111 -9.46 5.03 -0.09
N PHE A 112 -9.37 3.80 0.37
CA PHE A 112 -9.98 2.66 -0.30
C PHE A 112 -11.12 2.13 0.55
N LEU A 113 -12.30 2.07 -0.03
CA LEU A 113 -13.49 1.65 0.69
C LEU A 113 -14.07 0.40 0.08
N PRO A 114 -14.63 -0.50 0.88
CA PRO A 114 -15.24 -1.70 0.34
C PRO A 114 -16.38 -1.34 -0.60
N PRO A 115 -16.63 -2.17 -1.61
CA PRO A 115 -17.74 -1.93 -2.51
C PRO A 115 -19.04 -1.85 -1.72
N GLY A 116 -19.89 -0.96 -2.12
CA GLY A 116 -21.15 -0.81 -1.42
C GLY A 116 -21.15 0.32 -0.42
N ILE A 117 -19.99 0.78 -0.02
CA ILE A 117 -19.91 1.89 0.90
C ILE A 117 -19.71 3.18 0.14
N ILE A 118 -19.05 3.13 -0.96
CA ILE A 118 -18.77 4.31 -1.76
C ILE A 118 -20.04 4.89 -2.34
#